data_50cc5737df4dcf5e83eb762b6a7bf8ca
#
_entry.id   50cc5737df4dcf5e83eb762b6a7bf8ca
#
_cell.length_a   1.000
_cell.length_b   1.000
_cell.length_c   1.000
_cell.angle_alpha   90.00
_cell.angle_beta   90.00
_cell.angle_gamma   90.00
#
_symmetry.space_group_name_H-M   'P 1'
#
loop_
_entity.id
_entity.type
_entity.pdbx_description
1 polymer ?
#
loop_
_entity_poly.entity_id
_entity_poly.type
_entity_poly.pdbx_seq_one_letter_code
_entity_poly.pdbx_strand_id
1 'polypeptide(L)'
;MFNEDEIAGLEIKYSKLTMVPDSTLLIGDIIATGETLIHCLRYVTDFYREHGARLRNIIIFTIGGTTGITILERLTKEIREFWPEFEGFITVYYEGIFSTYQDKGVSGINLPDVDFYWKDGIIAPEFRRETLSMRNPLFEKCIIYDGGARRYEIHEHVEEVLEFWKEMLARADKIDFKALLDEKLGYATPISFEDWMKANHYEKISPSVNKWLYKQEQGYIQSMQDVTLKEIAEERIQEFTTALKKYIL
;
A
#
# COMPACT_ATOMS: atom_id res chain seq x y z
N MET A 1 26.96 0.54 -15.74
CA MET A 1 27.70 0.32 -14.48
C MET A 1 26.77 0.83 -13.39
N PHE A 2 26.14 -0.07 -12.65
CA PHE A 2 25.18 0.31 -11.60
C PHE A 2 25.99 0.86 -10.40
N ASN A 3 25.49 1.92 -9.79
CA ASN A 3 26.14 2.47 -8.59
C ASN A 3 25.96 1.45 -7.45
N GLU A 4 27.04 0.84 -7.00
CA GLU A 4 27.06 -0.16 -5.91
C GLU A 4 26.64 0.43 -4.55
N ASP A 5 26.61 1.75 -4.43
CA ASP A 5 26.33 2.45 -3.18
C ASP A 5 24.85 2.50 -2.75
N GLU A 6 23.92 2.15 -3.63
CA GLU A 6 22.46 2.26 -3.33
C GLU A 6 21.87 1.02 -2.64
N ILE A 7 22.61 -0.10 -2.49
CA ILE A 7 22.06 -1.36 -1.97
C ILE A 7 23.03 -2.02 -0.95
N ALA A 8 23.59 -1.24 -0.07
CA ALA A 8 24.40 -1.78 1.02
C ALA A 8 23.50 -2.56 1.99
N GLY A 9 23.53 -3.90 1.92
CA GLY A 9 22.92 -4.79 2.89
C GLY A 9 21.95 -5.85 2.38
N LEU A 10 21.58 -5.86 1.09
CA LEU A 10 20.76 -6.92 0.52
C LEU A 10 21.61 -8.03 -0.09
N GLU A 11 21.43 -9.26 0.41
CA GLU A 11 22.12 -10.46 -0.06
C GLU A 11 21.10 -11.48 -0.59
N ILE A 12 21.32 -11.99 -1.81
CA ILE A 12 20.53 -13.09 -2.35
C ILE A 12 21.05 -14.40 -1.76
N LYS A 13 20.37 -14.90 -0.74
CA LYS A 13 20.73 -16.15 -0.05
C LYS A 13 20.34 -17.41 -0.82
N TYR A 14 19.37 -17.33 -1.70
CA TYR A 14 18.89 -18.45 -2.49
C TYR A 14 18.33 -17.96 -3.82
N SER A 15 18.76 -18.62 -4.90
CA SER A 15 18.18 -18.43 -6.22
C SER A 15 18.05 -19.77 -6.95
N LYS A 16 16.95 -19.96 -7.66
CA LYS A 16 16.75 -21.06 -8.59
C LYS A 16 16.13 -20.48 -9.85
N LEU A 17 16.98 -20.18 -10.82
CA LEU A 17 16.56 -19.57 -12.07
C LEU A 17 16.61 -20.63 -13.19
N THR A 18 15.54 -20.70 -13.98
CA THR A 18 15.50 -21.46 -15.22
C THR A 18 15.39 -20.46 -16.36
N MET A 19 16.38 -20.47 -17.21
CA MET A 19 16.41 -19.56 -18.35
C MET A 19 15.51 -20.09 -19.48
N VAL A 20 14.61 -19.24 -19.94
CA VAL A 20 13.82 -19.45 -21.15
C VAL A 20 14.09 -18.26 -22.08
N PRO A 21 14.72 -18.49 -23.25
CA PRO A 21 15.02 -17.40 -24.17
C PRO A 21 13.75 -16.64 -24.60
N ASP A 22 13.86 -15.32 -24.71
CA ASP A 22 12.79 -14.44 -25.19
C ASP A 22 11.46 -14.60 -24.45
N SER A 23 11.52 -14.59 -23.12
CA SER A 23 10.38 -14.89 -22.24
C SER A 23 9.74 -13.63 -21.64
N THR A 24 8.52 -13.79 -21.15
CA THR A 24 7.85 -12.88 -20.22
C THR A 24 8.06 -13.40 -18.81
N LEU A 25 8.54 -12.56 -17.91
CA LEU A 25 8.66 -12.88 -16.49
C LEU A 25 7.42 -12.48 -15.75
N LEU A 26 6.85 -13.38 -14.94
CA LEU A 26 5.75 -13.10 -14.03
C LEU A 26 6.28 -13.04 -12.59
N ILE A 27 5.98 -11.97 -11.87
CA ILE A 27 6.44 -11.73 -10.50
C ILE A 27 5.22 -11.47 -9.61
N GLY A 28 5.20 -12.07 -8.42
CA GLY A 28 4.33 -11.70 -7.32
C GLY A 28 5.17 -11.12 -6.19
N ASP A 29 4.93 -9.87 -5.80
CA ASP A 29 5.69 -9.21 -4.73
C ASP A 29 4.86 -8.09 -4.09
N ILE A 30 5.25 -7.67 -2.89
CA ILE A 30 4.72 -6.48 -2.21
C ILE A 30 5.72 -5.35 -2.36
N ILE A 31 5.27 -4.22 -2.92
CA ILE A 31 6.14 -3.07 -3.20
C ILE A 31 5.83 -1.94 -2.23
N ALA A 32 6.63 -1.82 -1.16
CA ALA A 32 6.61 -0.64 -0.29
C ALA A 32 7.63 0.40 -0.77
N THR A 33 8.89 0.29 -0.35
CA THR A 33 9.99 1.16 -0.81
C THR A 33 10.56 0.73 -2.16
N GLY A 34 10.40 -0.54 -2.54
CA GLY A 34 10.85 -1.13 -3.79
C GLY A 34 12.33 -1.52 -3.83
N GLU A 35 13.07 -1.38 -2.75
CA GLU A 35 14.50 -1.74 -2.69
C GLU A 35 14.75 -3.21 -3.01
N THR A 36 14.01 -4.10 -2.37
CA THR A 36 14.10 -5.55 -2.63
C THR A 36 13.78 -5.88 -4.09
N LEU A 37 12.73 -5.24 -4.64
CA LEU A 37 12.34 -5.44 -6.04
C LEU A 37 13.45 -5.02 -7.01
N ILE A 38 14.07 -3.86 -6.81
CA ILE A 38 15.18 -3.38 -7.64
C ILE A 38 16.31 -4.40 -7.65
N HIS A 39 16.72 -4.85 -6.47
CA HIS A 39 17.82 -5.79 -6.31
C HIS A 39 17.53 -7.13 -7.02
N CYS A 40 16.35 -7.70 -6.78
CA CYS A 40 15.94 -8.94 -7.43
C CYS A 40 15.83 -8.80 -8.95
N LEU A 41 15.26 -7.70 -9.46
CA LEU A 41 15.13 -7.47 -10.89
C LEU A 41 16.49 -7.31 -11.58
N ARG A 42 17.41 -6.55 -10.98
CA ARG A 42 18.79 -6.42 -11.50
C ARG A 42 19.48 -7.78 -11.54
N TYR A 43 19.41 -8.55 -10.48
CA TYR A 43 19.98 -9.88 -10.43
C TYR A 43 19.43 -10.80 -11.54
N VAL A 44 18.11 -10.81 -11.74
CA VAL A 44 17.48 -11.61 -12.78
C VAL A 44 17.87 -11.14 -14.20
N THR A 45 17.84 -9.83 -14.44
CA THR A 45 18.20 -9.27 -15.76
C THR A 45 19.68 -9.49 -16.09
N ASP A 46 20.59 -9.39 -15.12
CA ASP A 46 22.00 -9.71 -15.29
C ASP A 46 22.21 -11.18 -15.59
N PHE A 47 21.52 -12.08 -14.86
CA PHE A 47 21.56 -13.51 -15.14
C PHE A 47 21.13 -13.82 -16.58
N TYR A 48 20.04 -13.26 -17.08
CA TYR A 48 19.59 -13.46 -18.47
C TYR A 48 20.62 -12.92 -19.47
N ARG A 49 21.18 -11.75 -19.22
CA ARG A 49 22.21 -11.12 -20.08
C ARG A 49 23.48 -11.97 -20.16
N GLU A 50 24.00 -12.45 -19.06
CA GLU A 50 25.20 -13.28 -18.99
C GLU A 50 25.05 -14.61 -19.73
N HIS A 51 23.84 -15.14 -19.79
CA HIS A 51 23.54 -16.40 -20.51
C HIS A 51 23.05 -16.17 -21.94
N GLY A 52 23.15 -14.97 -22.49
CA GLY A 52 22.77 -14.65 -23.86
C GLY A 52 21.27 -14.75 -24.15
N ALA A 53 20.45 -14.67 -23.12
CA ALA A 53 18.99 -14.65 -23.23
C ALA A 53 18.46 -13.23 -22.99
N ARG A 54 17.17 -13.04 -23.26
CA ARG A 54 16.50 -11.76 -23.01
C ARG A 54 15.10 -11.95 -22.43
N LEU A 55 14.63 -10.92 -21.72
CA LEU A 55 13.25 -10.78 -21.32
C LEU A 55 12.53 -9.86 -22.32
N ARG A 56 11.34 -10.25 -22.74
CA ARG A 56 10.48 -9.41 -23.60
C ARG A 56 9.81 -8.33 -22.78
N ASN A 57 9.17 -8.72 -21.70
CA ASN A 57 8.54 -7.85 -20.73
C ASN A 57 8.49 -8.53 -19.35
N ILE A 58 8.12 -7.75 -18.33
CA ILE A 58 7.95 -8.25 -16.97
C ILE A 58 6.56 -7.83 -16.48
N ILE A 59 5.78 -8.79 -16.00
CA ILE A 59 4.45 -8.55 -15.41
C ILE A 59 4.54 -8.75 -13.91
N ILE A 60 4.18 -7.73 -13.15
CA ILE A 60 4.25 -7.72 -11.68
C ILE A 60 2.83 -7.68 -11.12
N PHE A 61 2.48 -8.66 -10.31
CA PHE A 61 1.27 -8.68 -9.51
C PHE A 61 1.63 -8.25 -8.10
N THR A 62 1.05 -7.15 -7.62
CA THR A 62 1.49 -6.53 -6.36
C THR A 62 0.35 -5.93 -5.55
N ILE A 63 0.57 -5.84 -4.25
CA ILE A 63 0.03 -4.79 -3.39
C ILE A 63 1.17 -3.80 -3.19
N GLY A 64 0.98 -2.52 -3.54
CA GLY A 64 2.13 -1.64 -3.58
C GLY A 64 1.80 -0.16 -3.57
N GLY A 65 2.86 0.61 -3.37
CA GLY A 65 2.83 2.06 -3.32
C GLY A 65 3.22 2.75 -4.63
N THR A 66 2.98 4.06 -4.66
CA THR A 66 3.33 4.95 -5.79
C THR A 66 4.84 4.96 -6.09
N THR A 67 5.68 4.73 -5.10
CA THR A 67 7.14 4.63 -5.25
C THR A 67 7.54 3.58 -6.27
N GLY A 68 6.82 2.45 -6.32
CA GLY A 68 7.07 1.37 -7.28
C GLY A 68 6.99 1.83 -8.74
N ILE A 69 6.10 2.76 -9.07
CA ILE A 69 5.93 3.26 -10.45
C ILE A 69 7.21 3.93 -10.94
N THR A 70 7.74 4.88 -10.18
CA THR A 70 8.98 5.62 -10.52
C THR A 70 10.18 4.69 -10.67
N ILE A 71 10.27 3.68 -9.80
CA ILE A 71 11.32 2.66 -9.85
C ILE A 71 11.27 1.88 -11.15
N LEU A 72 10.08 1.38 -11.53
CA LEU A 72 9.91 0.58 -12.74
C LEU A 72 10.13 1.39 -14.02
N GLU A 73 9.79 2.68 -14.04
CA GLU A 73 10.14 3.58 -15.14
C GLU A 73 11.65 3.74 -15.30
N ARG A 74 12.39 3.89 -14.20
CA ARG A 74 13.85 3.95 -14.21
C ARG A 74 14.45 2.65 -14.73
N LEU A 75 14.05 1.50 -14.17
CA LEU A 75 14.52 0.18 -14.60
C LEU A 75 14.21 -0.11 -16.07
N THR A 76 13.05 0.36 -16.58
CA THR A 76 12.73 0.22 -18.01
C THR A 76 13.80 0.88 -18.88
N LYS A 77 14.25 2.07 -18.50
CA LYS A 77 15.30 2.78 -19.25
C LYS A 77 16.63 2.04 -19.17
N GLU A 78 17.02 1.59 -17.98
CA GLU A 78 18.25 0.82 -17.76
C GLU A 78 18.28 -0.49 -18.59
N ILE A 79 17.17 -1.24 -18.57
CA ILE A 79 17.07 -2.51 -19.32
C ILE A 79 17.12 -2.28 -20.84
N ARG A 80 16.53 -1.20 -21.34
CA ARG A 80 16.56 -0.86 -22.77
C ARG A 80 17.94 -0.45 -23.28
N GLU A 81 18.89 -0.10 -22.43
CA GLU A 81 20.26 0.16 -22.82
C GLU A 81 20.95 -1.09 -23.40
N PHE A 82 20.59 -2.28 -22.90
CA PHE A 82 21.14 -3.55 -23.40
C PHE A 82 20.11 -4.44 -24.11
N TRP A 83 18.81 -4.23 -23.90
CA TRP A 83 17.72 -4.86 -24.68
C TRP A 83 16.78 -3.79 -25.23
N PRO A 84 17.10 -3.13 -26.37
CA PRO A 84 16.29 -2.04 -26.93
C PRO A 84 14.83 -2.43 -27.19
N GLU A 85 14.57 -3.73 -27.45
CA GLU A 85 13.24 -4.27 -27.74
C GLU A 85 12.45 -4.65 -26.47
N PHE A 86 12.99 -4.38 -25.29
CA PHE A 86 12.26 -4.63 -24.05
C PHE A 86 10.98 -3.78 -24.00
N GLU A 87 9.83 -4.45 -23.96
CA GLU A 87 8.51 -3.80 -24.02
C GLU A 87 8.20 -3.00 -22.73
N GLY A 88 8.76 -3.40 -21.59
CA GLY A 88 8.62 -2.71 -20.32
C GLY A 88 7.99 -3.57 -19.23
N PHE A 89 7.53 -2.89 -18.19
CA PHE A 89 6.80 -3.48 -17.09
C PHE A 89 5.30 -3.30 -17.26
N ILE A 90 4.53 -4.34 -16.92
CA ILE A 90 3.08 -4.27 -16.71
C ILE A 90 2.84 -4.55 -15.24
N THR A 91 2.25 -3.62 -14.52
CA THR A 91 1.98 -3.81 -13.10
C THR A 91 0.48 -3.91 -12.85
N VAL A 92 0.09 -4.99 -12.19
CA VAL A 92 -1.27 -5.26 -11.75
C VAL A 92 -1.33 -5.05 -10.25
N TYR A 93 -1.94 -3.96 -9.82
CA TYR A 93 -2.11 -3.64 -8.42
C TYR A 93 -3.41 -4.26 -7.89
N TYR A 94 -3.33 -4.98 -6.79
CA TYR A 94 -4.49 -5.41 -6.01
C TYR A 94 -4.88 -4.33 -5.01
N GLU A 95 -6.17 -4.16 -4.76
CA GLU A 95 -6.74 -3.22 -3.78
C GLU A 95 -6.47 -1.75 -4.06
N GLY A 96 -5.44 -1.42 -4.80
CA GLY A 96 -5.08 -0.05 -5.20
C GLY A 96 -3.58 0.17 -5.28
N ILE A 97 -3.24 1.41 -5.61
CA ILE A 97 -1.89 1.96 -5.52
C ILE A 97 -1.89 2.85 -4.29
N PHE A 98 -1.19 2.45 -3.25
CA PHE A 98 -1.18 3.15 -1.98
C PHE A 98 -0.07 4.19 -1.91
N SER A 99 -0.14 5.09 -0.93
CA SER A 99 1.00 5.87 -0.47
C SER A 99 1.62 5.23 0.77
N THR A 100 2.86 5.53 1.05
CA THR A 100 3.50 5.23 2.34
C THR A 100 3.57 6.47 3.19
N TYR A 101 3.52 6.31 4.52
CA TYR A 101 3.65 7.42 5.43
C TYR A 101 5.05 8.06 5.32
N GLN A 102 5.07 9.39 5.15
CA GLN A 102 6.30 10.20 5.09
C GLN A 102 6.49 11.01 6.38
N ASP A 103 5.41 11.21 7.14
CA ASP A 103 5.40 11.97 8.37
C ASP A 103 4.39 11.36 9.37
N LYS A 104 4.18 12.07 10.49
CA LYS A 104 3.26 11.61 11.55
C LYS A 104 1.79 11.86 11.22
N GLY A 105 1.48 12.57 10.15
CA GLY A 105 0.12 12.95 9.80
C GLY A 105 -0.63 13.70 10.91
N VAL A 106 -1.96 13.75 10.79
CA VAL A 106 -2.84 14.41 11.76
C VAL A 106 -2.82 13.72 13.13
N SER A 107 -2.64 12.39 13.16
CA SER A 107 -2.59 11.63 14.41
C SER A 107 -1.38 11.98 15.29
N GLY A 108 -0.30 12.47 14.69
CA GLY A 108 0.97 12.70 15.35
C GLY A 108 1.69 11.41 15.79
N ILE A 109 1.16 10.24 15.41
CA ILE A 109 1.77 8.92 15.67
C ILE A 109 2.85 8.68 14.64
N ASN A 110 4.00 8.20 15.09
CA ASN A 110 5.08 7.82 14.18
C ASN A 110 4.76 6.43 13.60
N LEU A 111 4.45 6.40 12.32
CA LEU A 111 4.24 5.16 11.59
C LEU A 111 5.47 4.84 10.75
N PRO A 112 5.84 3.55 10.60
CA PRO A 112 6.88 3.15 9.67
C PRO A 112 6.55 3.58 8.24
N ASP A 113 7.56 3.88 7.44
CA ASP A 113 7.44 4.23 6.01
C ASP A 113 6.96 3.05 5.13
N VAL A 114 6.83 1.88 5.73
CA VAL A 114 6.27 0.68 5.11
C VAL A 114 4.76 0.51 5.36
N ASP A 115 4.12 1.37 6.13
CA ASP A 115 2.67 1.31 6.36
C ASP A 115 1.93 2.11 5.27
N PHE A 116 0.89 1.52 4.68
CA PHE A 116 0.13 2.10 3.58
C PHE A 116 -1.00 3.02 4.05
N TYR A 117 -1.33 4.04 3.25
CA TYR A 117 -2.52 4.84 3.42
C TYR A 117 -3.08 5.37 2.08
N TRP A 118 -4.28 5.94 2.10
CA TRP A 118 -5.02 6.29 0.88
C TRP A 118 -4.63 7.62 0.26
N LYS A 119 -4.22 8.58 1.08
CA LYS A 119 -3.86 9.92 0.60
C LYS A 119 -2.79 9.82 -0.47
N ASP A 120 -2.99 10.53 -1.58
CA ASP A 120 -2.11 10.54 -2.76
C ASP A 120 -1.97 9.16 -3.46
N GLY A 121 -2.87 8.22 -3.15
CA GLY A 121 -2.98 6.91 -3.80
C GLY A 121 -4.18 6.82 -4.74
N ILE A 122 -4.32 5.66 -5.37
CA ILE A 122 -5.48 5.30 -6.20
C ILE A 122 -6.08 4.02 -5.64
N ILE A 123 -7.15 4.12 -4.89
CA ILE A 123 -7.75 3.00 -4.18
C ILE A 123 -8.79 2.31 -5.07
N ALA A 124 -8.71 0.98 -5.21
CA ALA A 124 -9.69 0.24 -5.98
C ALA A 124 -11.11 0.44 -5.41
N PRO A 125 -12.13 0.65 -6.29
CA PRO A 125 -13.50 0.90 -5.85
C PRO A 125 -14.05 -0.15 -4.90
N GLU A 126 -13.73 -1.42 -5.13
CA GLU A 126 -14.17 -2.54 -4.31
C GLU A 126 -13.55 -2.49 -2.91
N PHE A 127 -12.25 -2.24 -2.82
CA PHE A 127 -11.54 -2.13 -1.55
C PHE A 127 -12.04 -0.92 -0.75
N ARG A 128 -12.22 0.23 -1.43
CA ARG A 128 -12.78 1.44 -0.82
C ARG A 128 -14.19 1.18 -0.24
N ARG A 129 -15.04 0.52 -1.01
CA ARG A 129 -16.39 0.13 -0.56
C ARG A 129 -16.35 -0.74 0.68
N GLU A 130 -15.56 -1.80 0.66
CA GLU A 130 -15.48 -2.75 1.77
C GLU A 130 -14.94 -2.08 3.04
N THR A 131 -13.90 -1.26 2.92
CA THR A 131 -13.35 -0.51 4.06
C THR A 131 -14.39 0.42 4.68
N LEU A 132 -15.14 1.18 3.86
CA LEU A 132 -16.16 2.12 4.33
C LEU A 132 -17.49 1.45 4.71
N SER A 133 -17.67 0.14 4.44
CA SER A 133 -18.79 -0.62 4.97
C SER A 133 -18.66 -0.91 6.45
N MET A 134 -17.46 -0.79 6.99
CA MET A 134 -17.13 -0.95 8.40
C MET A 134 -16.75 0.40 9.00
N ARG A 135 -17.09 0.63 10.26
CA ARG A 135 -16.88 1.93 10.90
C ARG A 135 -15.40 2.28 11.09
N ASN A 136 -14.61 1.37 11.58
CA ASN A 136 -13.30 1.66 12.18
C ASN A 136 -12.07 1.43 11.28
N PRO A 137 -12.06 0.52 10.27
CA PRO A 137 -10.85 0.16 9.54
C PRO A 137 -10.15 1.32 8.83
N LEU A 138 -10.88 2.35 8.39
CA LEU A 138 -10.31 3.53 7.76
C LEU A 138 -9.25 4.22 8.64
N PHE A 139 -9.44 4.22 9.96
CA PHE A 139 -8.57 4.92 10.91
C PHE A 139 -7.40 4.05 11.40
N GLU A 140 -7.43 2.76 11.12
CA GLU A 140 -6.39 1.83 11.56
C GLU A 140 -5.14 1.96 10.70
N LYS A 141 -3.98 1.67 11.27
CA LYS A 141 -2.75 1.56 10.49
C LYS A 141 -2.83 0.33 9.58
N CYS A 142 -2.32 0.45 8.37
CA CYS A 142 -2.26 -0.64 7.40
C CYS A 142 -0.85 -1.23 7.40
N ILE A 143 -0.63 -2.28 8.20
CA ILE A 143 0.67 -2.91 8.34
C ILE A 143 0.97 -3.80 7.13
N ILE A 144 2.16 -3.64 6.55
CA ILE A 144 2.62 -4.44 5.42
C ILE A 144 3.47 -5.62 5.93
N TYR A 145 3.15 -6.81 5.46
CA TYR A 145 3.89 -8.04 5.71
C TYR A 145 4.41 -8.62 4.40
N ASP A 146 5.73 -8.74 4.28
CA ASP A 146 6.41 -9.14 3.05
C ASP A 146 6.91 -10.61 3.04
N GLY A 147 6.61 -11.35 4.11
CA GLY A 147 7.03 -12.75 4.27
C GLY A 147 8.53 -12.94 4.51
N GLY A 148 9.32 -11.87 4.47
CA GLY A 148 10.75 -11.84 4.75
C GLY A 148 11.06 -11.43 6.18
N ALA A 149 11.59 -10.23 6.33
CA ALA A 149 11.94 -9.66 7.64
C ALA A 149 10.70 -9.32 8.47
N ARG A 150 9.57 -9.07 7.83
CA ARG A 150 8.30 -8.70 8.45
C ARG A 150 7.24 -9.74 8.13
N ARG A 151 7.29 -10.88 8.82
CA ARG A 151 6.31 -11.96 8.65
C ARG A 151 5.00 -11.61 9.34
N TYR A 152 3.90 -12.14 8.79
CA TYR A 152 2.61 -12.08 9.46
C TYR A 152 2.53 -13.13 10.57
N GLU A 153 2.57 -12.66 11.81
CA GLU A 153 2.32 -13.46 13.01
C GLU A 153 1.09 -12.87 13.69
N ILE A 154 0.03 -13.66 13.82
CA ILE A 154 -1.28 -13.15 14.30
C ILE A 154 -1.14 -12.45 15.65
N HIS A 155 -0.37 -13.01 16.55
CA HIS A 155 -0.16 -12.46 17.88
C HIS A 155 0.53 -11.10 17.83
N GLU A 156 1.65 -11.01 17.10
CA GLU A 156 2.41 -9.77 16.93
C GLU A 156 1.58 -8.68 16.23
N HIS A 157 0.80 -9.07 15.20
CA HIS A 157 -0.11 -8.16 14.52
C HIS A 157 -1.14 -7.56 15.49
N VAL A 158 -1.80 -8.41 16.29
CA VAL A 158 -2.83 -7.96 17.23
C VAL A 158 -2.23 -7.04 18.31
N GLU A 159 -1.03 -7.37 18.81
CA GLU A 159 -0.32 -6.50 19.77
C GLU A 159 0.05 -5.16 19.15
N GLU A 160 0.60 -5.14 17.94
CA GLU A 160 1.03 -3.92 17.26
C GLU A 160 -0.15 -2.98 16.96
N VAL A 161 -1.29 -3.54 16.52
CA VAL A 161 -2.50 -2.75 16.28
C VAL A 161 -3.11 -2.27 17.61
N LEU A 162 -3.06 -3.09 18.66
CA LEU A 162 -3.53 -2.71 20.00
C LEU A 162 -2.70 -1.56 20.57
N GLU A 163 -1.38 -1.57 20.41
CA GLU A 163 -0.49 -0.47 20.82
C GLU A 163 -0.80 0.81 20.06
N PHE A 164 -0.99 0.72 18.75
CA PHE A 164 -1.42 1.85 17.93
C PHE A 164 -2.71 2.50 18.45
N TRP A 165 -3.74 1.69 18.76
CA TRP A 165 -5.01 2.23 19.26
C TRP A 165 -4.90 2.81 20.69
N LYS A 166 -4.05 2.27 21.55
CA LYS A 166 -3.74 2.86 22.86
C LYS A 166 -3.09 4.23 22.71
N GLU A 167 -2.15 4.36 21.77
CA GLU A 167 -1.53 5.66 21.50
C GLU A 167 -2.53 6.65 20.89
N MET A 168 -3.39 6.18 19.98
CA MET A 168 -4.48 6.98 19.41
C MET A 168 -5.42 7.48 20.50
N LEU A 169 -5.82 6.63 21.43
CA LEU A 169 -6.66 7.00 22.58
C LEU A 169 -5.99 8.05 23.47
N ALA A 170 -4.71 7.89 23.76
CA ALA A 170 -3.96 8.85 24.58
C ALA A 170 -3.86 10.26 23.97
N ARG A 171 -4.08 10.36 22.66
CA ARG A 171 -4.03 11.60 21.88
C ARG A 171 -5.40 12.11 21.44
N ALA A 172 -6.47 11.34 21.64
CA ALA A 172 -7.79 11.58 21.06
C ALA A 172 -8.33 13.00 21.33
N ASP A 173 -8.12 13.53 22.52
CA ASP A 173 -8.57 14.88 22.88
C ASP A 173 -7.79 16.03 22.19
N LYS A 174 -6.65 15.72 21.56
CA LYS A 174 -5.77 16.69 20.88
C LYS A 174 -5.87 16.61 19.37
N ILE A 175 -6.47 15.55 18.84
CA ILE A 175 -6.60 15.29 17.40
C ILE A 175 -7.91 15.90 16.93
N ASP A 176 -7.83 16.75 15.91
CA ASP A 176 -9.01 17.18 15.17
C ASP A 176 -9.52 15.97 14.35
N PHE A 177 -10.63 15.39 14.80
CA PHE A 177 -11.19 14.20 14.19
C PHE A 177 -11.63 14.43 12.75
N LYS A 178 -12.14 15.64 12.44
CA LYS A 178 -12.47 15.97 11.04
C LYS A 178 -11.22 16.02 10.17
N ALA A 179 -10.15 16.63 10.62
CA ALA A 179 -8.89 16.66 9.90
C ALA A 179 -8.30 15.26 9.72
N LEU A 180 -8.44 14.38 10.71
CA LEU A 180 -8.03 12.98 10.59
C LEU A 180 -8.87 12.22 9.56
N LEU A 181 -10.19 12.41 9.56
CA LEU A 181 -11.08 11.82 8.57
C LEU A 181 -10.72 12.27 7.15
N ASP A 182 -10.49 13.56 6.96
CA ASP A 182 -10.10 14.13 5.68
C ASP A 182 -8.75 13.56 5.21
N GLU A 183 -7.78 13.42 6.10
CA GLU A 183 -6.48 12.79 5.79
C GLU A 183 -6.66 11.33 5.35
N LYS A 184 -7.47 10.57 6.08
CA LYS A 184 -7.70 9.14 5.80
C LYS A 184 -8.49 8.91 4.51
N LEU A 185 -9.42 9.79 4.17
CA LEU A 185 -10.15 9.76 2.90
C LEU A 185 -9.28 10.20 1.72
N GLY A 186 -8.24 11.01 1.96
CA GLY A 186 -7.35 11.58 0.96
C GLY A 186 -7.83 12.93 0.38
N TYR A 187 -8.89 13.53 0.93
CA TYR A 187 -9.41 14.82 0.49
C TYR A 187 -10.21 15.54 1.61
N ALA A 188 -10.38 16.84 1.48
CA ALA A 188 -11.17 17.63 2.43
C ALA A 188 -12.69 17.44 2.23
N THR A 189 -13.42 17.27 3.33
CA THR A 189 -14.88 17.15 3.33
C THR A 189 -15.56 18.46 3.77
N PRO A 190 -16.73 18.84 3.23
CA PRO A 190 -17.46 18.16 2.14
C PRO A 190 -16.81 18.36 0.77
N ILE A 191 -17.06 17.43 -0.15
CA ILE A 191 -16.50 17.46 -1.52
C ILE A 191 -17.65 17.30 -2.54
N SER A 192 -17.54 17.97 -3.69
CA SER A 192 -18.46 17.74 -4.81
C SER A 192 -18.22 16.37 -5.47
N PHE A 193 -19.25 15.84 -6.16
CA PHE A 193 -19.09 14.59 -6.89
C PHE A 193 -17.98 14.63 -7.95
N GLU A 194 -17.86 15.76 -8.65
CA GLU A 194 -16.83 15.93 -9.68
C GLU A 194 -15.43 15.99 -9.09
N ASP A 195 -15.25 16.73 -8.00
CA ASP A 195 -13.95 16.83 -7.34
C ASP A 195 -13.59 15.52 -6.63
N TRP A 196 -14.58 14.80 -6.10
CA TRP A 196 -14.41 13.47 -5.54
C TRP A 196 -13.89 12.47 -6.58
N MET A 197 -14.46 12.47 -7.80
CA MET A 197 -13.97 11.62 -8.89
C MET A 197 -12.52 11.93 -9.25
N LYS A 198 -12.16 13.22 -9.32
CA LYS A 198 -10.78 13.65 -9.62
C LYS A 198 -9.81 13.26 -8.50
N ALA A 199 -10.19 13.52 -7.24
CA ALA A 199 -9.36 13.19 -6.09
C ALA A 199 -9.06 11.69 -5.96
N ASN A 200 -9.96 10.83 -6.47
CA ASN A 200 -9.81 9.37 -6.45
C ASN A 200 -9.32 8.78 -7.79
N HIS A 201 -9.09 9.60 -8.81
CA HIS A 201 -8.73 9.16 -10.16
C HIS A 201 -9.76 8.22 -10.81
N TYR A 202 -11.05 8.47 -10.55
CA TYR A 202 -12.15 7.60 -10.99
C TYR A 202 -12.83 8.06 -12.28
N GLU A 203 -12.26 9.00 -13.03
CA GLU A 203 -12.83 9.56 -14.27
C GLU A 203 -13.08 8.49 -15.35
N LYS A 204 -12.29 7.40 -15.32
CA LYS A 204 -12.42 6.28 -16.25
C LYS A 204 -13.35 5.16 -15.78
N ILE A 205 -13.90 5.25 -14.57
CA ILE A 205 -14.83 4.28 -14.02
C ILE A 205 -16.24 4.63 -14.48
N SER A 206 -17.10 3.60 -14.60
CA SER A 206 -18.50 3.78 -15.00
C SER A 206 -19.21 4.84 -14.14
N PRO A 207 -19.93 5.81 -14.75
CA PRO A 207 -20.64 6.86 -14.01
C PRO A 207 -21.66 6.32 -12.99
N SER A 208 -22.27 5.18 -13.26
CA SER A 208 -23.21 4.55 -12.34
C SER A 208 -22.53 3.99 -11.10
N VAL A 209 -21.35 3.38 -11.28
CA VAL A 209 -20.51 2.89 -10.17
C VAL A 209 -20.03 4.07 -9.34
N ASN A 210 -19.51 5.12 -9.98
CA ASN A 210 -19.04 6.31 -9.28
C ASN A 210 -20.14 6.99 -8.45
N LYS A 211 -21.34 7.16 -8.99
CA LYS A 211 -22.47 7.75 -8.25
C LYS A 211 -22.85 6.91 -7.04
N TRP A 212 -22.83 5.59 -7.21
CA TRP A 212 -23.14 4.69 -6.12
C TRP A 212 -22.08 4.74 -5.02
N LEU A 213 -20.80 4.66 -5.38
CA LEU A 213 -19.66 4.75 -4.43
C LEU A 213 -19.67 6.09 -3.67
N TYR A 214 -19.81 7.19 -4.40
CA TYR A 214 -19.89 8.52 -3.79
C TYR A 214 -21.03 8.60 -2.76
N LYS A 215 -22.22 8.08 -3.09
CA LYS A 215 -23.34 8.06 -2.16
C LYS A 215 -23.05 7.22 -0.90
N GLN A 216 -22.40 6.07 -1.05
CA GLN A 216 -22.01 5.23 0.08
C GLN A 216 -21.03 5.98 0.98
N GLU A 217 -20.04 6.63 0.41
CA GLU A 217 -19.03 7.38 1.14
C GLU A 217 -19.61 8.62 1.82
N GLN A 218 -20.53 9.35 1.19
CA GLN A 218 -21.25 10.43 1.86
C GLN A 218 -22.07 9.93 3.06
N GLY A 219 -22.67 8.75 2.94
CA GLY A 219 -23.35 8.08 4.06
C GLY A 219 -22.39 7.73 5.20
N TYR A 220 -21.19 7.24 4.88
CA TYR A 220 -20.14 6.97 5.85
C TYR A 220 -19.70 8.28 6.57
N ILE A 221 -19.38 9.33 5.80
CA ILE A 221 -18.96 10.62 6.35
C ILE A 221 -20.06 11.18 7.29
N GLN A 222 -21.31 11.08 6.89
CA GLN A 222 -22.44 11.53 7.73
C GLN A 222 -22.52 10.71 9.02
N SER A 223 -22.31 9.39 8.96
CA SER A 223 -22.32 8.54 10.16
C SER A 223 -21.19 8.84 11.14
N MET A 224 -20.11 9.48 10.69
CA MET A 224 -18.98 9.88 11.52
C MET A 224 -19.19 11.25 12.23
N GLN A 225 -20.23 12.01 11.90
CA GLN A 225 -20.43 13.37 12.47
C GLN A 225 -20.64 13.38 13.99
N ASP A 226 -21.33 12.35 14.51
CA ASP A 226 -21.65 12.23 15.93
C ASP A 226 -20.73 11.23 16.67
N VAL A 227 -19.65 10.82 16.04
CA VAL A 227 -18.68 9.85 16.58
C VAL A 227 -17.41 10.58 17.00
N THR A 228 -16.84 10.18 18.12
CA THR A 228 -15.55 10.71 18.58
C THR A 228 -14.43 9.71 18.33
N LEU A 229 -13.22 10.22 18.09
CA LEU A 229 -12.03 9.37 17.97
C LEU A 229 -11.81 8.53 19.23
N LYS A 230 -12.17 9.05 20.38
CA LYS A 230 -12.10 8.33 21.66
C LYS A 230 -12.97 7.09 21.66
N GLU A 231 -14.23 7.21 21.23
CA GLU A 231 -15.16 6.06 21.14
C GLU A 231 -14.63 4.99 20.18
N ILE A 232 -14.12 5.40 19.02
CA ILE A 232 -13.53 4.45 18.05
C ILE A 232 -12.33 3.72 18.69
N ALA A 233 -11.43 4.46 19.32
CA ALA A 233 -10.23 3.88 19.93
C ALA A 233 -10.58 2.92 21.08
N GLU A 234 -11.54 3.27 21.94
CA GLU A 234 -12.01 2.40 23.02
C GLU A 234 -12.63 1.10 22.50
N GLU A 235 -13.48 1.18 21.46
CA GLU A 235 -14.05 0.00 20.81
C GLU A 235 -12.95 -0.91 20.22
N ARG A 236 -12.00 -0.36 19.48
CA ARG A 236 -10.92 -1.16 18.86
C ARG A 236 -10.01 -1.79 19.91
N ILE A 237 -9.66 -1.07 20.97
CA ILE A 237 -8.89 -1.62 22.08
C ILE A 237 -9.63 -2.82 22.72
N GLN A 238 -10.94 -2.72 22.91
CA GLN A 238 -11.74 -3.80 23.47
C GLN A 238 -11.77 -5.01 22.53
N GLU A 239 -11.96 -4.80 21.21
CA GLU A 239 -11.97 -5.86 20.22
C GLU A 239 -10.64 -6.59 20.15
N PHE A 240 -9.52 -5.87 20.01
CA PHE A 240 -8.19 -6.47 19.94
C PHE A 240 -7.75 -7.12 21.26
N THR A 241 -8.11 -6.54 22.41
CA THR A 241 -7.85 -7.18 23.71
C THR A 241 -8.61 -8.50 23.83
N THR A 242 -9.81 -8.59 23.31
CA THR A 242 -10.61 -9.83 23.31
C THR A 242 -10.01 -10.86 22.34
N ALA A 243 -9.59 -10.42 21.16
CA ALA A 243 -8.92 -11.27 20.17
C ALA A 243 -7.61 -11.84 20.74
N LEU A 244 -6.78 -11.00 21.34
CA LEU A 244 -5.51 -11.40 21.93
C LEU A 244 -5.68 -12.52 22.99
N LYS A 245 -6.67 -12.38 23.86
CA LYS A 245 -6.98 -13.44 24.86
C LYS A 245 -7.36 -14.78 24.23
N LYS A 246 -7.96 -14.75 23.04
CA LYS A 246 -8.37 -15.96 22.31
C LYS A 246 -7.18 -16.69 21.67
N TYR A 247 -6.10 -15.97 21.34
CA TYR A 247 -4.91 -16.54 20.68
C TYR A 247 -3.77 -16.86 21.64
N ILE A 248 -3.86 -16.47 22.92
CA ILE A 248 -2.85 -16.77 23.96
C ILE A 248 -3.15 -18.08 24.71
N LEU A 249 -4.31 -18.68 24.50
CA LEU A 249 -4.68 -20.00 25.08
C LEU A 249 -4.37 -21.12 24.09
#